data_79aa4520c956f41d1eee8cb7bbee68db
#
_entry.id   79aa4520c956f41d1eee8cb7bbee68db
#
_cell.length_a   1.000
_cell.length_b   1.000
_cell.length_c   1.000
_cell.angle_alpha   90.00
_cell.angle_beta   90.00
_cell.angle_gamma   90.00
#
_symmetry.space_group_name_H-M   'P 1'
#
loop_
_entity.id
_entity.type
_entity.pdbx_description
1 polymer ?
#
loop_
_entity_poly.entity_id
_entity_poly.type
_entity_poly.pdbx_seq_one_letter_code
_entity_poly.pdbx_strand_id
1 'polypeptide(L)'
;KYLPYSIGQIIFAIDTIVLTLIVLIFQDIRLVLYTLMMVGIASKMIDMVADGGYGSKGVMIVSEKSEELAQAIDQKIERGITFIKAQGFYSKTNINMIYSVIYKSQLQEMKELIHQIDPQAFITITDAHEVLGEGFTLDKNKQPLQRD
;
A
#
# COMPACT_ATOMS: atom_id res chain seq x y z
N LYS A 1 18.29 15.83 3.69
CA LYS A 1 17.19 16.64 4.25
C LYS A 1 15.99 16.37 3.39
N TYR A 2 15.12 15.46 3.84
CA TYR A 2 13.93 15.07 3.07
C TYR A 2 12.90 16.19 3.18
N LEU A 3 12.43 16.67 2.05
CA LEU A 3 11.30 17.59 2.01
C LEU A 3 10.01 16.81 2.37
N PRO A 4 9.16 17.35 3.25
CA PRO A 4 7.93 16.67 3.69
C PRO A 4 6.80 16.69 2.65
N TYR A 5 7.12 17.06 1.41
CA TYR A 5 6.14 17.20 0.33
C TYR A 5 6.37 16.14 -0.75
N SER A 6 5.27 15.63 -1.32
CA SER A 6 5.35 14.73 -2.48
C SER A 6 5.84 15.47 -3.73
N ILE A 7 6.42 14.74 -4.67
CA ILE A 7 6.90 15.30 -5.94
C ILE A 7 5.75 16.00 -6.68
N GLY A 8 4.56 15.40 -6.69
CA GLY A 8 3.37 15.98 -7.30
C GLY A 8 2.93 17.30 -6.64
N GLN A 9 3.05 17.40 -5.31
CA GLN A 9 2.73 18.64 -4.59
C GLN A 9 3.69 19.77 -4.95
N ILE A 10 4.99 19.47 -5.12
CA ILE A 10 6.00 20.46 -5.53
C ILE A 10 5.71 20.96 -6.95
N ILE A 11 5.45 20.03 -7.88
CA ILE A 11 5.10 20.36 -9.27
C ILE A 11 3.83 21.22 -9.29
N PHE A 12 2.78 20.81 -8.56
CA PHE A 12 1.53 21.56 -8.48
C PHE A 12 1.71 22.98 -7.97
N ALA A 13 2.57 23.17 -6.95
CA ALA A 13 2.86 24.50 -6.41
C ALA A 13 3.57 25.38 -7.44
N ILE A 14 4.56 24.85 -8.17
CA ILE A 14 5.29 25.58 -9.22
C ILE A 14 4.33 25.95 -10.36
N ASP A 15 3.52 24.99 -10.84
CA ASP A 15 2.58 25.22 -11.91
C ASP A 15 1.51 26.25 -11.53
N THR A 16 1.06 26.25 -10.27
CA THR A 16 0.11 27.26 -9.76
C THR A 16 0.71 28.67 -9.84
N ILE A 17 1.98 28.82 -9.50
CA ILE A 17 2.67 30.13 -9.60
C ILE A 17 2.76 30.56 -11.07
N VAL A 18 3.19 29.68 -11.97
CA VAL A 18 3.30 29.94 -13.40
C VAL A 18 1.94 30.32 -14.00
N LEU A 19 0.89 29.57 -13.64
CA LEU A 19 -0.46 29.86 -14.11
C LEU A 19 -0.96 31.21 -13.63
N THR A 20 -0.68 31.59 -12.38
CA THR A 20 -1.05 32.90 -11.86
C THR A 20 -0.40 34.03 -12.68
N LEU A 21 0.86 33.87 -13.08
CA LEU A 21 1.55 34.82 -13.93
C LEU A 21 0.91 34.88 -15.33
N ILE A 22 0.54 33.75 -15.91
CA ILE A 22 -0.13 33.67 -17.22
C ILE A 22 -1.49 34.39 -17.18
N VAL A 23 -2.27 34.20 -16.08
CA VAL A 23 -3.53 34.94 -15.91
C VAL A 23 -3.35 36.43 -15.96
N LEU A 24 -2.33 36.93 -15.26
CA LEU A 24 -2.05 38.38 -15.20
C LEU A 24 -1.68 38.95 -16.56
N ILE A 25 -1.06 38.13 -17.43
CA ILE A 25 -0.61 38.57 -18.78
C ILE A 25 -1.73 38.43 -19.80
N PHE A 26 -2.42 37.30 -19.85
CA PHE A 26 -3.36 36.97 -20.92
C PHE A 26 -4.83 37.27 -20.59
N GLN A 27 -5.18 37.42 -19.31
CA GLN A 27 -6.51 37.74 -18.78
C GLN A 27 -7.64 36.79 -19.27
N ASP A 28 -7.28 35.57 -19.68
CA ASP A 28 -8.26 34.53 -20.07
C ASP A 28 -8.43 33.49 -18.94
N ILE A 29 -9.51 33.65 -18.18
CA ILE A 29 -9.84 32.81 -17.04
C ILE A 29 -10.16 31.36 -17.44
N ARG A 30 -10.66 31.12 -18.67
CA ARG A 30 -11.03 29.78 -19.11
C ARG A 30 -9.81 28.89 -19.29
N LEU A 31 -8.78 29.42 -19.93
CA LEU A 31 -7.52 28.71 -20.14
C LEU A 31 -6.92 28.28 -18.79
N VAL A 32 -6.98 29.18 -17.83
CA VAL A 32 -6.46 28.94 -16.47
C VAL A 32 -7.21 27.85 -15.76
N LEU A 33 -8.53 27.84 -15.79
CA LEU A 33 -9.36 26.82 -15.15
C LEU A 33 -9.08 25.42 -15.73
N TYR A 34 -8.96 25.31 -17.06
CA TYR A 34 -8.60 24.04 -17.70
C TYR A 34 -7.20 23.59 -17.34
N THR A 35 -6.24 24.48 -17.31
CA THR A 35 -4.86 24.12 -16.97
C THR A 35 -4.73 23.73 -15.51
N LEU A 36 -5.39 24.43 -14.57
CA LEU A 36 -5.44 24.06 -13.16
C LEU A 36 -6.03 22.65 -12.95
N MET A 37 -7.10 22.35 -13.66
CA MET A 37 -7.72 21.01 -13.61
C MET A 37 -6.75 19.94 -14.13
N MET A 38 -6.12 20.18 -15.30
CA MET A 38 -5.14 19.25 -15.87
C MET A 38 -3.93 19.04 -14.96
N VAL A 39 -3.37 20.12 -14.41
CA VAL A 39 -2.21 20.04 -13.51
C VAL A 39 -2.56 19.29 -12.21
N GLY A 40 -3.75 19.51 -11.66
CA GLY A 40 -4.21 18.78 -10.47
C GLY A 40 -4.36 17.28 -10.71
N ILE A 41 -4.88 16.88 -11.88
CA ILE A 41 -4.97 15.47 -12.27
C ILE A 41 -3.58 14.87 -12.50
N ALA A 42 -2.73 15.57 -13.24
CA ALA A 42 -1.37 15.13 -13.55
C ALA A 42 -0.53 14.92 -12.27
N SER A 43 -0.60 15.87 -11.33
CA SER A 43 0.06 15.73 -10.03
C SER A 43 -0.35 14.46 -9.28
N LYS A 44 -1.64 14.17 -9.21
CA LYS A 44 -2.13 12.95 -8.57
C LYS A 44 -1.68 11.68 -9.27
N MET A 45 -1.63 11.71 -10.61
CA MET A 45 -1.13 10.56 -11.38
C MET A 45 0.38 10.35 -11.15
N ILE A 46 1.16 11.42 -11.10
CA ILE A 46 2.60 11.36 -10.81
C ILE A 46 2.84 10.78 -9.42
N ASP A 47 2.11 11.25 -8.40
CA ASP A 47 2.22 10.71 -7.05
C ASP A 47 1.86 9.22 -7.01
N MET A 48 0.79 8.81 -7.68
CA MET A 48 0.37 7.41 -7.76
C MET A 48 1.44 6.51 -8.41
N VAL A 49 2.13 7.00 -9.43
CA VAL A 49 3.22 6.28 -10.10
C VAL A 49 4.50 6.31 -9.26
N ALA A 50 4.82 7.46 -8.64
CA ALA A 50 5.99 7.63 -7.78
C ALA A 50 5.92 6.77 -6.50
N ASP A 51 4.73 6.64 -5.91
CA ASP A 51 4.48 5.75 -4.77
C ASP A 51 4.50 4.26 -5.19
N GLY A 52 4.85 3.99 -6.44
CA GLY A 52 4.99 2.67 -7.03
C GLY A 52 3.67 1.91 -7.02
N GLY A 53 2.72 2.19 -7.88
CA GLY A 53 1.34 1.66 -8.00
C GLY A 53 1.00 0.26 -7.45
N TYR A 54 1.96 -0.42 -6.88
CA TYR A 54 1.94 -1.73 -6.22
C TYR A 54 2.17 -1.60 -4.70
N GLY A 55 1.57 -0.58 -4.06
CA GLY A 55 1.69 -0.42 -2.61
C GLY A 55 1.48 -1.75 -1.89
N SER A 56 2.45 -2.14 -1.07
CA SER A 56 2.34 -3.35 -0.25
C SER A 56 1.63 -3.05 1.06
N LYS A 57 0.98 -4.04 1.62
CA LYS A 57 0.30 -3.97 2.92
C LYS A 57 0.85 -5.03 3.85
N GLY A 58 1.27 -4.61 5.03
CA GLY A 58 1.52 -5.51 6.13
C GLY A 58 0.20 -5.88 6.78
N VAL A 59 -0.10 -7.16 6.86
CA VAL A 59 -1.33 -7.68 7.47
C VAL A 59 -0.94 -8.48 8.71
N MET A 60 -1.50 -8.09 9.84
CA MET A 60 -1.34 -8.79 11.11
C MET A 60 -2.69 -9.33 11.54
N ILE A 61 -2.76 -10.63 11.84
CA ILE A 61 -4.01 -11.32 12.14
C ILE A 61 -3.88 -12.01 13.50
N VAL A 62 -4.86 -11.79 14.35
CA VAL A 62 -5.03 -12.47 15.63
C VAL A 62 -6.29 -13.31 15.53
N SER A 63 -6.14 -14.64 15.65
CA SER A 63 -7.22 -15.59 15.53
C SER A 63 -6.91 -16.86 16.32
N GLU A 64 -7.93 -17.53 16.82
CA GLU A 64 -7.82 -18.86 17.41
C GLU A 64 -7.56 -19.93 16.35
N LYS A 65 -7.90 -19.64 15.08
CA LYS A 65 -7.71 -20.53 13.92
C LYS A 65 -6.46 -20.16 13.10
N SER A 66 -5.39 -19.72 13.78
CA SER A 66 -4.18 -19.20 13.11
C SER A 66 -3.54 -20.22 12.14
N GLU A 67 -3.51 -21.50 12.49
CA GLU A 67 -2.93 -22.55 11.62
C GLU A 67 -3.75 -22.74 10.34
N GLU A 68 -5.09 -22.80 10.46
CA GLU A 68 -6.01 -22.97 9.32
C GLU A 68 -5.93 -21.76 8.40
N LEU A 69 -5.90 -20.55 8.97
CA LEU A 69 -5.73 -19.31 8.23
C LEU A 69 -4.40 -19.27 7.50
N ALA A 70 -3.31 -19.67 8.15
CA ALA A 70 -1.99 -19.68 7.53
C ALA A 70 -1.96 -20.63 6.32
N GLN A 71 -2.49 -21.83 6.44
CA GLN A 71 -2.56 -22.77 5.31
C GLN A 71 -3.39 -22.23 4.14
N ALA A 72 -4.53 -21.60 4.43
CA ALA A 72 -5.39 -21.03 3.41
C ALA A 72 -4.75 -19.82 2.70
N ILE A 73 -4.04 -18.97 3.45
CA ILE A 73 -3.32 -17.82 2.91
C ILE A 73 -2.16 -18.27 2.02
N ASP A 74 -1.38 -19.27 2.47
CA ASP A 74 -0.28 -19.83 1.69
C ASP A 74 -0.77 -20.40 0.35
N GLN A 75 -1.88 -21.15 0.38
CA GLN A 75 -2.42 -21.80 -0.82
C GLN A 75 -3.10 -20.85 -1.80
N LYS A 76 -3.83 -19.81 -1.31
CA LYS A 76 -4.62 -18.92 -2.17
C LYS A 76 -3.91 -17.63 -2.53
N ILE A 77 -3.22 -17.03 -1.58
CA ILE A 77 -2.58 -15.72 -1.75
C ILE A 77 -1.12 -15.89 -2.19
N GLU A 78 -0.53 -17.07 -1.96
CA GLU A 78 0.86 -17.41 -2.30
C GLU A 78 1.86 -16.39 -1.71
N ARG A 79 1.70 -16.08 -0.40
CA ARG A 79 2.53 -15.12 0.31
C ARG A 79 3.15 -15.72 1.57
N GLY A 80 4.38 -15.33 1.82
CA GLY A 80 5.10 -15.73 3.02
C GLY A 80 4.35 -15.35 4.29
N ILE A 81 4.34 -16.29 5.24
CA ILE A 81 3.66 -16.16 6.51
C ILE A 81 4.67 -16.32 7.63
N THR A 82 4.57 -15.45 8.62
CA THR A 82 5.38 -15.53 9.83
C THR A 82 4.47 -15.59 11.04
N PHE A 83 4.65 -16.61 11.88
CA PHE A 83 4.00 -16.65 13.18
C PHE A 83 4.79 -15.84 14.20
N ILE A 84 4.09 -14.93 14.87
CA ILE A 84 4.62 -14.17 16.00
C ILE A 84 3.95 -14.71 17.25
N LYS A 85 4.74 -15.26 18.18
CA LYS A 85 4.24 -15.72 19.47
C LYS A 85 3.85 -14.52 20.33
N ALA A 86 2.61 -14.50 20.78
CA ALA A 86 2.07 -13.46 21.61
C ALA A 86 1.25 -14.04 22.76
N GLN A 87 1.00 -13.26 23.79
CA GLN A 87 0.14 -13.62 24.90
C GLN A 87 -0.93 -12.57 25.11
N GLY A 88 -2.18 -13.00 25.18
CA GLY A 88 -3.29 -12.11 25.51
C GLY A 88 -3.14 -11.54 26.92
N PHE A 89 -3.23 -10.23 27.08
CA PHE A 89 -3.09 -9.59 28.39
C PHE A 89 -4.18 -10.03 29.37
N TYR A 90 -5.42 -10.09 28.92
CA TYR A 90 -6.56 -10.48 29.77
C TYR A 90 -6.75 -11.99 29.84
N SER A 91 -6.71 -12.67 28.71
CA SER A 91 -6.93 -14.12 28.64
C SER A 91 -5.78 -14.94 29.19
N LYS A 92 -4.56 -14.37 29.24
CA LYS A 92 -3.31 -15.06 29.58
C LYS A 92 -3.00 -16.28 28.69
N THR A 93 -3.75 -16.44 27.59
CA THR A 93 -3.51 -17.50 26.63
C THR A 93 -2.40 -17.15 25.66
N ASN A 94 -1.63 -18.15 25.26
CA ASN A 94 -0.65 -17.99 24.19
C ASN A 94 -1.37 -18.06 22.84
N ILE A 95 -1.07 -17.13 21.95
CA ILE A 95 -1.63 -17.04 20.62
C ILE A 95 -0.51 -16.93 19.59
N ASN A 96 -0.72 -17.53 18.43
CA ASN A 96 0.14 -17.32 17.27
C ASN A 96 -0.48 -16.25 16.39
N MET A 97 0.10 -15.05 16.42
CA MET A 97 -0.29 -14.00 15.46
C MET A 97 0.32 -14.31 14.09
N ILE A 98 -0.45 -14.12 13.04
CA ILE A 98 0.02 -14.22 11.66
C ILE A 98 0.49 -12.83 11.23
N TYR A 99 1.68 -12.76 10.65
CA TYR A 99 2.17 -11.60 9.93
C TYR A 99 2.46 -12.00 8.49
N SER A 100 1.90 -11.27 7.54
CA SER A 100 2.14 -11.45 6.11
C SER A 100 2.19 -10.10 5.42
N VAL A 101 3.00 -10.00 4.37
CA VAL A 101 3.03 -8.81 3.51
C VAL A 101 2.48 -9.20 2.15
N ILE A 102 1.51 -8.43 1.68
CA ILE A 102 0.78 -8.70 0.44
C ILE A 102 0.76 -7.46 -0.46
N TYR A 103 0.47 -7.62 -1.74
CA TYR A 103 0.15 -6.48 -2.59
C TYR A 103 -1.22 -5.91 -2.26
N LYS A 104 -1.39 -4.61 -2.48
CA LYS A 104 -2.67 -3.91 -2.28
C LYS A 104 -3.80 -4.57 -3.07
N SER A 105 -3.52 -5.12 -4.26
CA SER A 105 -4.49 -5.85 -5.08
C SER A 105 -5.02 -7.13 -4.44
N GLN A 106 -4.21 -7.79 -3.59
CA GLN A 106 -4.56 -9.03 -2.90
C GLN A 106 -5.35 -8.79 -1.59
N LEU A 107 -5.45 -7.52 -1.17
CA LEU A 107 -6.03 -7.18 0.15
C LEU A 107 -7.50 -7.59 0.28
N GLN A 108 -8.28 -7.44 -0.77
CA GLN A 108 -9.71 -7.78 -0.73
C GLN A 108 -9.90 -9.28 -0.59
N GLU A 109 -9.18 -10.06 -1.39
CA GLU A 109 -9.20 -11.53 -1.33
C GLU A 109 -8.73 -12.04 0.03
N MET A 110 -7.67 -11.44 0.59
CA MET A 110 -7.19 -11.75 1.95
C MET A 110 -8.27 -11.54 3.00
N LYS A 111 -8.98 -10.41 2.97
CA LYS A 111 -10.07 -10.11 3.91
C LYS A 111 -11.21 -11.10 3.81
N GLU A 112 -11.62 -11.44 2.59
CA GLU A 112 -12.69 -12.40 2.33
C GLU A 112 -12.32 -13.80 2.83
N LEU A 113 -11.09 -14.22 2.57
CA LEU A 113 -10.56 -15.50 3.04
C LEU A 113 -10.56 -15.59 4.58
N ILE A 114 -10.06 -14.55 5.24
CA ILE A 114 -10.04 -14.53 6.71
C ILE A 114 -11.46 -14.56 7.27
N HIS A 115 -12.37 -13.76 6.72
CA HIS A 115 -13.74 -13.70 7.20
C HIS A 115 -14.51 -15.02 6.99
N GLN A 116 -14.20 -15.77 5.94
CA GLN A 116 -14.80 -17.10 5.69
C GLN A 116 -14.37 -18.14 6.73
N ILE A 117 -13.10 -18.10 7.17
CA ILE A 117 -12.54 -19.08 8.10
C ILE A 117 -12.83 -18.68 9.54
N ASP A 118 -12.60 -17.42 9.87
CA ASP A 118 -12.83 -16.88 11.21
C ASP A 118 -13.41 -15.47 11.15
N PRO A 119 -14.74 -15.34 11.22
CA PRO A 119 -15.41 -14.02 11.23
C PRO A 119 -15.06 -13.16 12.46
N GLN A 120 -14.48 -13.75 13.51
CA GLN A 120 -14.09 -13.04 14.74
C GLN A 120 -12.60 -12.67 14.76
N ALA A 121 -11.85 -13.03 13.73
CA ALA A 121 -10.44 -12.68 13.64
C ALA A 121 -10.24 -11.16 13.69
N PHE A 122 -9.26 -10.72 14.49
CA PHE A 122 -8.84 -9.32 14.52
C PHE A 122 -7.73 -9.10 13.51
N ILE A 123 -7.92 -8.13 12.59
CA ILE A 123 -7.02 -7.86 11.49
C ILE A 123 -6.53 -6.42 11.59
N THR A 124 -5.22 -6.23 11.59
CA THR A 124 -4.59 -4.91 11.45
C THR A 124 -3.87 -4.83 10.12
N ILE A 125 -4.12 -3.76 9.38
CA ILE A 125 -3.53 -3.51 8.07
C ILE A 125 -2.74 -2.21 8.15
N THR A 126 -1.47 -2.28 7.78
CA THR A 126 -0.55 -1.13 7.74
C THR A 126 0.00 -0.94 6.33
N ASP A 127 0.32 0.28 5.98
CA ASP A 127 1.03 0.56 4.73
C ASP A 127 2.50 0.12 4.88
N ALA A 128 2.96 -0.68 3.91
CA ALA A 128 4.36 -1.04 3.78
C ALA A 128 4.93 -0.27 2.59
N HIS A 129 5.63 0.83 2.86
CA HIS A 129 6.17 1.72 1.82
C HIS A 129 7.28 1.07 1.01
N GLU A 130 8.08 0.23 1.65
CA GLU A 130 9.17 -0.48 0.99
C GLU A 130 9.25 -1.91 1.52
N VAL A 131 9.26 -2.87 0.61
CA VAL A 131 9.41 -4.30 0.92
C VAL A 131 10.48 -4.88 0.02
N LEU A 132 11.53 -5.40 0.63
CA LEU A 132 12.64 -6.03 -0.07
C LEU A 132 12.70 -7.51 0.29
N GLY A 133 13.02 -8.34 -0.67
CA GLY A 133 13.21 -9.77 -0.45
C GLY A 133 12.43 -10.65 -1.41
N GLU A 134 12.38 -11.94 -1.06
CA GLU A 134 11.72 -12.97 -1.86
C GLU A 134 10.22 -12.68 -2.02
N GLY A 135 9.73 -12.79 -3.25
CA GLY A 135 8.34 -12.50 -3.60
C GLY A 135 8.01 -11.02 -3.84
N PHE A 136 8.96 -10.09 -3.58
CA PHE A 136 8.79 -8.64 -3.82
C PHE A 136 9.86 -8.06 -4.72
N THR A 137 11.13 -8.32 -4.44
CA THR A 137 12.27 -7.85 -5.25
C THR A 137 13.15 -8.98 -5.74
N LEU A 138 13.04 -10.15 -5.15
CA LEU A 138 13.81 -11.36 -5.48
C LEU A 138 12.87 -12.50 -5.85
N ASP A 139 13.32 -13.36 -6.78
CA ASP A 139 12.67 -14.63 -7.08
C ASP A 139 13.03 -15.72 -6.04
N LYS A 140 12.48 -16.94 -6.20
CA LYS A 140 12.75 -18.10 -5.34
C LYS A 140 14.24 -18.52 -5.35
N ASN A 141 15.02 -18.08 -6.34
CA ASN A 141 16.45 -18.34 -6.45
C ASN A 141 17.29 -17.18 -5.93
N LYS A 142 16.68 -16.20 -5.24
CA LYS A 142 17.29 -14.97 -4.73
C LYS A 142 17.92 -14.10 -5.83
N GLN A 143 17.41 -14.20 -7.07
CA GLN A 143 17.77 -13.34 -8.18
C GLN A 143 16.80 -12.15 -8.23
N PRO A 144 17.25 -10.95 -8.65
CA PRO A 144 16.37 -9.81 -8.82
C PRO A 144 15.21 -10.13 -9.78
N LEU A 145 13.97 -9.85 -9.37
CA LEU A 145 12.83 -9.95 -10.27
C LEU A 145 13.02 -8.95 -11.41
N GLN A 146 13.07 -9.45 -12.65
CA GLN A 146 13.02 -8.59 -13.83
C GLN A 146 11.62 -7.97 -13.87
N ARG A 147 11.56 -6.66 -13.71
CA ARG A 147 10.31 -5.90 -13.91
C ARG A 147 10.25 -5.57 -15.40
N ASP A 148 9.36 -6.24 -16.11
CA ASP A 148 8.96 -5.88 -17.48
C ASP A 148 8.14 -4.59 -17.47
#